data_f98bf3d9077bec94748c21e3346ffb93
#
_entry.id   f98bf3d9077bec94748c21e3346ffb93
#
_cell.length_a   1.000
_cell.length_b   1.000
_cell.length_c   1.000
_cell.angle_alpha   90.00
_cell.angle_beta   90.00
_cell.angle_gamma   90.00
#
_symmetry.space_group_name_H-M   'P 1'
#
loop_
_entity.id
_entity.type
_entity.pdbx_description
1 polymer ?
#
loop_
_entity_poly.entity_id
_entity_poly.type
_entity_poly.pdbx_seq_one_letter_code
_entity_poly.pdbx_strand_id
1 'polypeptide(L)' 'MSNNEFEKEKMKMTPETGFNLVGIDYFENPGNQLYIIEHFDRYQDALNAKKDRKIQDEYFILYKDQNNEFCSR' A
#
# COMPACT_ATOMS: atom_id res chain seq x y z
N MET A 1 10.75 16.96 -0.76
CA MET A 1 11.70 16.42 -1.72
C MET A 1 11.75 14.92 -1.74
N SER A 2 12.37 14.32 -0.73
CA SER A 2 12.44 12.86 -0.67
C SER A 2 11.07 12.21 -0.64
N ASN A 3 10.05 12.93 -0.17
CA ASN A 3 8.69 12.39 -0.08
C ASN A 3 8.06 12.11 -1.43
N ASN A 4 8.54 12.77 -2.48
CA ASN A 4 7.94 12.59 -3.81
C ASN A 4 8.18 11.19 -4.36
N GLU A 5 9.35 10.62 -4.10
CA GLU A 5 9.64 9.27 -4.56
C GLU A 5 8.72 8.26 -3.89
N PHE A 6 8.54 8.40 -2.60
CA PHE A 6 7.70 7.48 -1.84
C PHE A 6 6.24 7.60 -2.25
N GLU A 7 5.76 8.83 -2.44
CA GLU A 7 4.38 9.06 -2.88
C GLU A 7 4.15 8.48 -4.27
N LYS A 8 5.10 8.66 -5.17
CA LYS A 8 4.99 8.10 -6.51
C LYS A 8 4.93 6.58 -6.47
N GLU A 9 5.72 5.98 -5.62
CA GLU A 9 5.75 4.54 -5.49
C GLU A 9 4.41 4.03 -4.96
N LYS A 10 3.84 4.70 -3.97
CA LYS A 10 2.53 4.34 -3.45
C LYS A 10 1.47 4.41 -4.54
N MET A 11 1.51 5.45 -5.34
CA MET A 11 0.55 5.61 -6.43
C MET A 11 0.66 4.49 -7.46
N LYS A 12 1.90 4.07 -7.76
CA LYS A 12 2.10 2.95 -8.69
C LYS A 12 1.52 1.66 -8.17
N MET A 13 1.55 1.47 -6.86
CA MET A 13 1.06 0.24 -6.23
C MET A 13 -0.42 0.30 -5.91
N THR A 14 -1.07 1.43 -6.17
CA THR A 14 -2.49 1.60 -5.89
C THR A 14 -3.30 0.98 -7.03
N PRO A 15 -4.28 0.10 -6.72
CA PRO A 15 -5.06 -0.54 -7.76
C PRO A 15 -6.15 0.38 -8.29
N GLU A 16 -6.65 0.07 -9.49
CA GLU A 16 -7.77 0.81 -10.05
C GLU A 16 -9.04 0.55 -9.23
N THR A 17 -9.22 -0.67 -8.78
CA THR A 17 -10.35 -1.04 -7.94
C THR A 17 -9.83 -1.94 -6.83
N GLY A 18 -10.55 -1.95 -5.70
CA GLY A 18 -10.17 -2.81 -4.59
C GLY A 18 -9.05 -2.21 -3.76
N PHE A 19 -8.36 -3.09 -3.03
CA PHE A 19 -7.39 -2.69 -2.01
C PHE A 19 -6.16 -3.56 -2.13
N ASN A 20 -4.99 -2.95 -2.20
CA ASN A 20 -3.72 -3.66 -2.19
C ASN A 20 -3.07 -3.54 -0.84
N LEU A 21 -2.70 -4.67 -0.26
CA LEU A 21 -1.85 -4.69 0.92
C LEU A 21 -0.41 -4.71 0.45
N VAL A 22 0.36 -3.71 0.87
CA VAL A 22 1.76 -3.59 0.46
C VAL A 22 2.66 -3.54 1.68
N GLY A 23 3.88 -4.03 1.49
CA GLY A 23 4.91 -3.96 2.53
C GLY A 23 6.02 -3.04 2.10
N ILE A 24 6.90 -2.71 3.05
CA ILE A 24 8.05 -1.86 2.82
C ILE A 24 9.32 -2.67 3.04
N ASP A 25 10.24 -2.59 2.08
CA ASP A 25 11.57 -3.15 2.23
C ASP A 25 12.56 -2.00 2.30
N TYR A 26 12.98 -1.67 3.51
CA TYR A 26 13.87 -0.52 3.72
C TYR A 26 15.26 -0.74 3.17
N PHE A 27 15.60 -1.98 2.85
CA PHE A 27 16.93 -2.27 2.30
C PHE A 27 17.00 -2.05 0.80
N GLU A 28 15.86 -1.88 0.15
CA GLU A 28 15.83 -1.61 -1.28
C GLU A 28 16.05 -0.13 -1.56
N ASN A 29 16.40 0.17 -2.79
CA ASN A 29 16.62 1.54 -3.24
C ASN A 29 15.31 2.32 -3.26
N PRO A 30 15.38 3.65 -3.07
CA PRO A 30 14.18 4.48 -3.24
C PRO A 30 13.53 4.24 -4.61
N GLY A 31 12.22 4.10 -4.60
CA GLY A 31 11.48 3.77 -5.82
C GLY A 31 11.18 2.29 -5.95
N ASN A 32 11.85 1.44 -5.17
CA ASN A 32 11.65 -0.01 -5.20
C ASN A 32 11.38 -0.59 -3.82
N GLN A 33 11.03 0.26 -2.87
CA GLN A 33 10.88 -0.19 -1.49
C GLN A 33 9.53 -0.84 -1.20
N LEU A 34 8.51 -0.54 -1.98
CA LEU A 34 7.18 -1.10 -1.76
C LEU A 34 6.97 -2.34 -2.62
N TYR A 35 6.27 -3.30 -2.06
CA TYR A 35 5.93 -4.51 -2.81
C TYR A 35 4.50 -4.93 -2.46
N ILE A 36 3.78 -5.44 -3.45
CA ILE A 36 2.40 -5.87 -3.25
C ILE A 36 2.39 -7.25 -2.62
N ILE A 37 1.67 -7.39 -1.51
CA ILE A 37 1.54 -8.67 -0.82
C ILE A 37 0.33 -9.40 -1.35
N GLU A 38 -0.81 -8.71 -1.39
CA GLU A 38 -2.05 -9.33 -1.84
C GLU A 38 -3.07 -8.25 -2.19
N HIS A 39 -3.97 -8.59 -3.11
CA HIS A 39 -5.07 -7.72 -3.51
C HIS A 39 -6.37 -8.24 -2.89
N PHE A 40 -7.19 -7.32 -2.42
CA PHE A 40 -8.48 -7.64 -1.82
C PHE A 40 -9.58 -6.82 -2.45
N ASP A 41 -10.78 -7.40 -2.53
CA ASP A 41 -11.95 -6.68 -3.04
C ASP A 41 -12.61 -5.81 -1.98
N ARG A 42 -12.36 -6.11 -0.69
CA ARG A 42 -12.99 -5.40 0.40
C ARG A 42 -11.94 -4.87 1.35
N TYR A 43 -12.21 -3.66 1.85
CA TYR A 43 -11.30 -3.02 2.81
C TYR A 43 -11.13 -3.88 4.07
N GLN A 44 -12.23 -4.46 4.56
CA GLN A 44 -12.16 -5.24 5.80
C GLN A 44 -11.24 -6.45 5.65
N ASP A 45 -11.25 -7.08 4.47
CA ASP A 45 -10.37 -8.22 4.23
C ASP A 45 -8.90 -7.79 4.22
N ALA A 46 -8.62 -6.66 3.60
CA ALA A 46 -7.26 -6.11 3.59
C ALA A 46 -6.82 -5.76 5.00
N LEU A 47 -7.72 -5.15 5.77
CA LEU A 47 -7.43 -4.77 7.15
C LEU A 47 -7.14 -5.98 8.02
N ASN A 48 -7.95 -7.04 7.85
CA ASN A 48 -7.73 -8.27 8.61
C ASN A 48 -6.37 -8.88 8.29
N ALA A 49 -6.01 -8.90 7.01
CA ALA A 49 -4.72 -9.44 6.59
C ALA A 49 -3.57 -8.60 7.16
N LYS A 50 -3.75 -7.28 7.19
CA LYS A 50 -2.74 -6.40 7.77
C LYS A 50 -2.57 -6.67 9.26
N LYS A 51 -3.68 -6.85 9.97
CA LYS A 51 -3.64 -7.11 11.40
C LYS A 51 -2.97 -8.45 11.74
N ASP A 52 -3.05 -9.41 10.85
CA ASP A 52 -2.44 -10.71 11.07
C ASP A 52 -0.91 -10.65 10.98
N ARG A 53 -0.36 -9.57 10.46
CA ARG A 53 1.07 -9.41 10.33
C ARG A 53 1.66 -8.93 11.66
N LYS A 54 2.83 -9.45 12.01
CA LYS A 54 3.43 -9.15 13.31
C LYS A 54 3.96 -7.73 13.41
N ILE A 55 4.45 -7.19 12.30
CA ILE A 55 4.98 -5.83 12.29
C ILE A 55 4.04 -4.98 11.45
N GLN A 56 3.09 -4.35 12.12
CA GLN A 56 2.04 -3.62 11.41
C GLN A 56 2.52 -2.30 10.82
N ASP A 57 3.56 -1.72 11.38
CA ASP A 57 4.04 -0.43 10.93
C ASP A 57 4.66 -0.48 9.54
N GLU A 58 4.98 -1.66 9.06
CA GLU A 58 5.65 -1.83 7.78
C GLU A 58 4.70 -2.19 6.66
N TYR A 59 3.40 -2.03 6.87
CA TYR A 59 2.40 -2.40 5.88
C TYR A 59 1.39 -1.29 5.69
N PHE A 60 0.91 -1.16 4.45
CA PHE A 60 -0.10 -0.17 4.10
C PHE A 60 -1.18 -0.81 3.25
N ILE A 61 -2.39 -0.23 3.32
CA ILE A 61 -3.48 -0.59 2.41
C ILE A 61 -3.64 0.57 1.45
N LEU A 62 -3.42 0.32 0.17
CA LEU A 62 -3.50 1.34 -0.86
C LEU A 62 -4.77 1.13 -1.69
N TYR A 63 -5.51 2.21 -1.93
CA TYR A 63 -6.76 2.15 -2.67
C TYR A 63 -7.14 3.54 -3.16
N LYS A 64 -8.14 3.59 -4.05
CA LYS A 64 -8.69 4.85 -4.52
C LYS A 64 -10.07 5.05 -3.92
N ASP A 65 -10.36 6.30 -3.50
CA ASP A 65 -11.65 6.60 -2.90
C ASP A 65 -12.69 6.87 -4.00
N GLN A 66 -13.87 7.33 -3.58
CA GLN A 66 -14.98 7.61 -4.50
C GLN A 66 -14.63 8.66 -5.53
N ASN A 67 -13.73 9.55 -5.19
CA ASN A 67 -13.30 10.62 -6.07
C ASN A 67 -12.11 10.20 -6.92
N ASN A 68 -11.77 8.93 -6.91
CA ASN A 68 -10.65 8.37 -7.65
C ASN A 68 -9.31 8.91 -7.14
N GLU A 69 -9.27 9.30 -5.87
CA GLU A 69 -8.06 9.80 -5.26
C GLU A 69 -7.38 8.70 -4.47
N PHE A 70 -6.05 8.72 -4.51
CA PHE A 70 -5.21 7.75 -3.84
C PHE A 70 -5.33 7.89 -2.31
N CYS A 71 -5.48 6.75 -1.63
CA CYS A 71 -5.53 6.67 -0.18
C CYS A 71 -4.52 5.64 0.31
N SER A 72 -3.91 5.93 1.46
CA SER A 72 -2.94 5.03 2.10
C SER A 72 -3.31 4.89 3.57
N ARG A 73 -3.55 3.65 4.01
CA ARG A 73 -3.90 3.37 5.40
C ARG A 73 -2.93 2.36 6.04
#